data_948daf67381f9877efbc4edfb8ede664
#
_entry.id   948daf67381f9877efbc4edfb8ede664
#
_cell.length_a   1.000
_cell.length_b   1.000
_cell.length_c   1.000
_cell.angle_alpha   90.00
_cell.angle_beta   90.00
_cell.angle_gamma   90.00
#
_symmetry.space_group_name_H-M   'P 1'
#
loop_
_entity.id
_entity.type
_entity.pdbx_description
1 polymer ?
#
loop_
_entity_poly.entity_id
_entity_poly.type
_entity_poly.pdbx_seq_one_letter_code
_entity_poly.pdbx_strand_id
1 'polypeptide(L)' 'MKKYSTVTFFAIMQIMYIIMSIKTAIITYNNARAFVFFAIFVMGLGFNSNCLYTEIKKIIN' A
#
# COMPACT_ATOMS: atom_id res chain seq x y z
N MET A 1 22.51 -6.52 -2.96
CA MET A 1 21.95 -5.28 -3.49
C MET A 1 20.57 -5.47 -4.09
N LYS A 2 20.41 -6.42 -5.03
CA LYS A 2 19.11 -6.64 -5.68
C LYS A 2 18.02 -7.11 -4.71
N LYS A 3 18.39 -7.83 -3.65
CA LYS A 3 17.42 -8.29 -2.65
C LYS A 3 16.73 -7.12 -1.95
N TYR A 4 17.52 -6.13 -1.56
CA TYR A 4 16.99 -4.99 -0.83
C TYR A 4 16.27 -4.01 -1.76
N SER A 5 16.61 -4.04 -3.06
CA SER A 5 15.96 -3.16 -4.03
C SER A 5 14.46 -3.45 -4.11
N THR A 6 14.07 -4.72 -4.15
CA THR A 6 12.67 -5.11 -4.21
C THR A 6 11.93 -4.71 -2.93
N VAL A 7 12.56 -4.97 -1.78
CA VAL A 7 11.96 -4.60 -0.49
C VAL A 7 11.80 -3.08 -0.39
N THR A 8 12.82 -2.34 -0.80
CA THR A 8 12.78 -0.88 -0.78
C THR A 8 11.66 -0.35 -1.67
N PHE A 9 11.51 -0.93 -2.87
CA PHE A 9 10.45 -0.54 -3.79
C PHE A 9 9.08 -0.74 -3.17
N PHE A 10 8.82 -1.91 -2.59
CA PHE A 10 7.55 -2.21 -1.96
C PHE A 10 7.30 -1.32 -0.74
N ALA A 11 8.35 -1.00 0.02
CA ALA A 11 8.22 -0.12 1.18
C ALA A 11 7.79 1.29 0.76
N ILE A 12 8.39 1.81 -0.31
CA ILE A 12 8.03 3.12 -0.85
C ILE A 12 6.58 3.11 -1.34
N MET A 13 6.18 2.06 -2.06
CA MET A 13 4.82 1.91 -2.54
C MET A 13 3.83 1.84 -1.37
N GLN A 14 4.21 1.16 -0.29
CA GLN A 14 3.38 1.06 0.91
C GLN A 14 3.11 2.44 1.49
N ILE A 15 4.16 3.26 1.61
CA ILE A 15 4.03 4.62 2.15
C ILE A 15 3.11 5.44 1.26
N MET A 16 3.28 5.35 -0.05
CA MET A 16 2.45 6.08 -1.00
C MET A 16 0.98 5.66 -0.89
N TYR A 17 0.73 4.35 -0.77
CA TYR A 17 -0.64 3.85 -0.60
C TYR A 17 -1.28 4.38 0.68
N ILE A 18 -0.52 4.44 1.77
CA ILE A 18 -1.02 4.97 3.03
C ILE A 18 -1.42 6.44 2.87
N ILE A 19 -0.56 7.24 2.26
CA ILE A 19 -0.82 8.66 2.04
C ILE A 19 -2.06 8.84 1.17
N MET A 20 -2.15 8.10 0.07
CA MET A 20 -3.30 8.19 -0.83
C MET A 20 -4.59 7.75 -0.15
N SER A 21 -4.51 6.72 0.68
CA SER A 21 -5.69 6.24 1.43
C SER A 21 -6.21 7.31 2.38
N ILE A 22 -5.31 8.02 3.06
CA ILE A 22 -5.70 9.10 3.98
C ILE A 22 -6.38 10.22 3.21
N LYS A 23 -5.80 10.63 2.09
CA LYS A 23 -6.39 11.69 1.26
C LYS A 23 -7.75 11.28 0.73
N THR A 24 -7.88 10.04 0.27
CA THR A 24 -9.14 9.53 -0.25
C THR A 24 -10.20 9.46 0.85
N ALA A 25 -9.81 9.10 2.07
CA ALA A 25 -10.73 9.07 3.19
C ALA A 25 -11.30 10.46 3.48
N ILE A 26 -10.46 11.48 3.41
CA ILE A 26 -10.91 12.86 3.61
C ILE A 26 -11.92 13.27 2.53
N ILE A 27 -11.65 12.90 1.28
CA ILE A 27 -12.56 13.19 0.17
C ILE A 27 -13.85 12.40 0.32
N THR A 28 -13.78 11.14 0.77
CA THR A 28 -14.94 10.27 0.95
C THR A 28 -15.91 10.85 1.97
N TYR A 29 -15.41 11.58 2.95
CA TYR A 29 -16.26 12.22 3.96
C TYR A 29 -17.27 13.15 3.30
N ASN A 30 -16.89 13.80 2.19
CA ASN A 30 -17.75 14.74 1.49
C ASN A 30 -18.43 14.15 0.25
N ASN A 31 -17.95 13.00 -0.25
CA ASN A 31 -18.42 12.45 -1.51
C ASN A 31 -18.49 10.92 -1.45
N ALA A 32 -19.71 10.39 -1.54
CA ALA A 32 -19.93 8.94 -1.47
C ALA A 32 -19.23 8.15 -2.56
N ARG A 33 -19.03 8.75 -3.74
CA ARG A 33 -18.36 8.07 -4.86
C ARG A 33 -16.90 7.75 -4.54
N ALA A 34 -16.28 8.59 -3.73
CA ALA A 34 -14.88 8.38 -3.35
C ALA A 34 -14.71 7.13 -2.47
N PHE A 35 -15.79 6.63 -1.89
CA PHE A 35 -15.75 5.41 -1.10
C PHE A 35 -15.26 4.21 -1.91
N VAL A 36 -15.66 4.14 -3.18
CA VAL A 36 -15.23 3.07 -4.07
C VAL A 36 -13.71 3.12 -4.26
N PHE A 37 -13.16 4.30 -4.50
CA PHE A 37 -11.72 4.47 -4.64
C PHE A 37 -10.99 4.15 -3.35
N PHE A 38 -11.57 4.54 -2.22
CA PHE A 38 -10.99 4.22 -0.92
C PHE A 38 -10.89 2.70 -0.72
N ALA A 39 -11.96 1.97 -1.07
CA ALA A 39 -11.97 0.53 -0.96
C ALA A 39 -10.88 -0.11 -1.83
N ILE A 40 -10.73 0.39 -3.07
CA ILE A 40 -9.71 -0.10 -3.99
C ILE A 40 -8.30 0.14 -3.41
N PHE A 41 -8.06 1.33 -2.86
CA PHE A 41 -6.76 1.65 -2.26
C PHE A 41 -6.45 0.77 -1.06
N VAL A 42 -7.47 0.52 -0.21
CA VAL A 42 -7.27 -0.33 0.97
C VAL A 42 -6.95 -1.76 0.55
N MET A 43 -7.63 -2.28 -0.47
CA MET A 43 -7.34 -3.60 -1.00
C MET A 43 -5.94 -3.68 -1.58
N GLY A 44 -5.54 -2.65 -2.35
CA GLY A 44 -4.19 -2.59 -2.90
C GLY A 44 -3.14 -2.51 -1.82
N LEU A 45 -3.41 -1.75 -0.76
CA LEU A 45 -2.51 -1.62 0.38
C LEU A 45 -2.31 -2.98 1.08
N GLY A 46 -3.42 -3.71 1.30
CA GLY A 46 -3.35 -5.02 1.92
C GLY A 46 -2.54 -6.00 1.09
N PHE A 47 -2.79 -6.02 -0.22
CA PHE A 47 -2.05 -6.88 -1.14
C PHE A 47 -0.56 -6.52 -1.15
N ASN A 48 -0.25 -5.24 -1.20
CA ASN A 48 1.13 -4.76 -1.21
C ASN A 48 1.84 -5.13 0.09
N SER A 49 1.16 -4.99 1.23
CA SER A 49 1.71 -5.41 2.53
C SER A 49 2.05 -6.88 2.55
N ASN A 50 1.19 -7.70 1.99
CA ASN A 50 1.42 -9.14 1.93
C ASN A 50 2.64 -9.47 1.07
N CYS A 51 2.78 -8.80 -0.08
CA CYS A 51 3.94 -8.96 -0.94
C CYS A 51 5.23 -8.52 -0.23
N LEU A 52 5.17 -7.39 0.46
CA LEU A 52 6.31 -6.86 1.20
C LEU A 52 6.73 -7.84 2.30
N TYR A 53 5.77 -8.38 3.03
CA TYR A 53 6.05 -9.36 4.08
C TYR A 53 6.74 -10.59 3.50
N THR A 54 6.25 -11.09 2.36
CA THR A 54 6.84 -12.24 1.69
C THR A 54 8.29 -11.99 1.30
N GLU A 55 8.56 -10.81 0.75
CA GLU A 55 9.92 -10.45 0.33
C GLU A 55 10.86 -10.33 1.53
N ILE A 56 10.40 -9.72 2.61
CA ILE A 56 11.20 -9.60 3.83
C ILE A 56 11.51 -10.97 4.39
N LYS A 57 10.53 -11.85 4.40
CA LYS A 57 10.70 -13.21 4.91
C LYS A 57 11.74 -13.99 4.11
N LYS A 58 11.76 -13.79 2.79
CA LYS A 58 12.76 -14.42 1.92
C LYS A 58 14.18 -13.97 2.27
N ILE A 59 14.33 -12.71 2.60
CA ILE A 59 15.65 -12.14 2.94
C ILE A 59 16.11 -12.65 4.30
N ILE A 60 15.20 -12.72 5.26
CA ILE A 60 15.51 -13.18 6.61
C ILE A 60 15.84 -14.67 6.62
N ASN A 61 15.11 -15.46 5.85
CA ASN A 61 15.38 -16.87 5.73
C ASN A 61 16.45 -17.15 4.67
#